data_93d57673b996d01fe25b17674ee72459
#
_entry.id   93d57673b996d01fe25b17674ee72459
#
_cell.length_a   1.000
_cell.length_b   1.000
_cell.length_c   1.000
_cell.angle_alpha   90.00
_cell.angle_beta   90.00
_cell.angle_gamma   90.00
#
_symmetry.space_group_name_H-M   'P 1'
#
loop_
_entity.id
_entity.type
_entity.pdbx_description
1 polymer ?
#
loop_
_entity_poly.entity_id
_entity_poly.type
_entity_poly.pdbx_seq_one_letter_code
_entity_poly.pdbx_strand_id
1 'polypeptide(L)'
;MTGSDDAALIIQSDSTVLLDVHARRADEARAALAPFAELVKSPEHVHTFRLTPLSIWNARAAGLSAQQMVASLRDHARYPLPTSVEREILDLATRFGRVVIERRGDTLLCSCSDQAIAELLHRDRGAGAYLADRLDDTTFRVHPGVRGLLKQALVAAGYPAEDLAGYASGGALAIALRDKTSSGVPFVVREYQRQAAESFFVAGSERGGSGVVVLPCGAGKTIVGLAAMTLVGQTTLVLTTSLTAVKQWRRELCDKTTVLPNDIAEYTGERKDTGPVTLTTYQILTWRSDREGEFPHLQLFRAQPWGLIIYDEVHLLPAPVFRATAEIQARRRLGLTATLVREDGREGDVFALVGPKRFDVPWRDLERQSWIASASCIEERIPMSSRMRMEYALADRRSQFRIAAENPPLLHARVAR
;
A
#
# COMPACT_ATOMS: atom_id res chain seq x y z
N MET A 1 -9.75 10.85 39.76
CA MET A 1 -10.53 10.00 38.84
C MET A 1 -11.38 10.90 37.98
N THR A 2 -10.75 11.54 37.02
CA THR A 2 -11.39 12.46 36.06
C THR A 2 -10.96 12.00 34.68
N GLY A 3 -11.87 11.46 33.86
CA GLY A 3 -11.54 11.18 32.50
C GLY A 3 -12.26 10.06 31.78
N SER A 4 -13.42 9.56 32.26
CA SER A 4 -14.04 8.42 31.57
C SER A 4 -15.04 8.79 30.47
N ASP A 5 -15.65 9.98 30.51
CA ASP A 5 -16.71 10.31 29.52
C ASP A 5 -16.20 10.95 28.21
N ASP A 6 -15.01 11.56 28.22
CA ASP A 6 -14.42 12.21 27.04
C ASP A 6 -13.56 11.25 26.19
N ALA A 7 -13.14 10.12 26.74
CA ALA A 7 -12.25 9.16 26.05
C ALA A 7 -13.02 8.29 25.06
N ALA A 8 -12.48 8.19 23.84
CA ALA A 8 -13.16 7.59 22.69
C ALA A 8 -12.81 6.12 22.45
N LEU A 9 -11.70 5.59 23.02
CA LEU A 9 -11.20 4.27 22.69
C LEU A 9 -11.46 3.23 23.77
N ILE A 10 -11.87 2.04 23.34
CA ILE A 10 -11.89 0.81 24.14
C ILE A 10 -10.93 -0.17 23.48
N ILE A 11 -9.82 -0.48 24.14
CA ILE A 11 -8.79 -1.40 23.65
C ILE A 11 -9.02 -2.77 24.25
N GLN A 12 -9.19 -3.78 23.39
CA GLN A 12 -9.38 -5.17 23.77
C GLN A 12 -8.06 -5.93 23.79
N SER A 13 -7.96 -7.00 24.57
CA SER A 13 -6.73 -7.79 24.72
C SER A 13 -6.30 -8.55 23.47
N ASP A 14 -7.15 -8.66 22.47
CA ASP A 14 -6.91 -9.26 21.16
C ASP A 14 -6.42 -8.25 20.11
N SER A 15 -5.94 -7.08 20.55
CA SER A 15 -5.46 -5.99 19.69
C SER A 15 -6.54 -5.35 18.81
N THR A 16 -7.83 -5.57 19.15
CA THR A 16 -8.97 -4.84 18.58
C THR A 16 -9.17 -3.54 19.34
N VAL A 17 -9.37 -2.43 18.62
CA VAL A 17 -9.65 -1.11 19.17
C VAL A 17 -11.01 -0.64 18.68
N LEU A 18 -11.93 -0.40 19.60
CA LEU A 18 -13.24 0.16 19.32
C LEU A 18 -13.19 1.67 19.57
N LEU A 19 -13.65 2.45 18.61
CA LEU A 19 -13.76 3.90 18.70
C LEU A 19 -15.23 4.29 18.73
N ASP A 20 -15.65 4.91 19.84
CA ASP A 20 -16.97 5.50 19.98
C ASP A 20 -17.02 6.82 19.17
N VAL A 21 -17.82 6.83 18.10
CA VAL A 21 -17.90 7.98 17.17
C VAL A 21 -18.53 9.21 17.83
N HIS A 22 -19.34 9.01 18.88
CA HIS A 22 -20.04 10.08 19.59
C HIS A 22 -19.25 10.68 20.74
N ALA A 23 -18.12 10.06 21.12
CA ALA A 23 -17.25 10.61 22.15
C ALA A 23 -16.69 11.97 21.73
N ARG A 24 -16.53 12.88 22.68
CA ARG A 24 -16.06 14.25 22.43
C ARG A 24 -14.70 14.30 21.71
N ARG A 25 -13.79 13.37 22.02
CA ARG A 25 -12.45 13.27 21.42
C ARG A 25 -12.35 12.21 20.29
N ALA A 26 -13.48 11.84 19.68
CA ALA A 26 -13.51 10.77 18.67
C ALA A 26 -12.63 11.08 17.44
N ASP A 27 -12.65 12.32 16.95
CA ASP A 27 -11.87 12.70 15.78
C ASP A 27 -10.37 12.76 16.07
N GLU A 28 -9.98 13.26 17.26
CA GLU A 28 -8.59 13.25 17.73
C GLU A 28 -8.08 11.81 17.87
N ALA A 29 -8.86 10.95 18.52
CA ALA A 29 -8.55 9.54 18.69
C ALA A 29 -8.40 8.78 17.36
N ARG A 30 -9.28 9.08 16.39
CA ARG A 30 -9.19 8.52 15.04
C ARG A 30 -7.91 8.95 14.32
N ALA A 31 -7.57 10.24 14.37
CA ALA A 31 -6.35 10.76 13.78
C ALA A 31 -5.10 10.15 14.44
N ALA A 32 -5.13 9.94 15.75
CA ALA A 32 -4.04 9.33 16.50
C ALA A 32 -3.85 7.83 16.16
N LEU A 33 -4.94 7.10 15.86
CA LEU A 33 -4.91 5.67 15.48
C LEU A 33 -4.48 5.45 14.03
N ALA A 34 -4.88 6.33 13.11
CA ALA A 34 -4.70 6.15 11.67
C ALA A 34 -3.28 5.73 11.23
N PRO A 35 -2.17 6.22 11.86
CA PRO A 35 -0.83 5.82 11.47
C PRO A 35 -0.48 4.36 11.76
N PHE A 36 -1.08 3.73 12.80
CA PHE A 36 -0.63 2.42 13.28
C PHE A 36 -1.76 1.41 13.54
N ALA A 37 -3.00 1.71 13.14
CA ALA A 37 -4.14 0.80 13.24
C ALA A 37 -4.89 0.72 11.91
N GLU A 38 -5.43 -0.44 11.59
CA GLU A 38 -6.21 -0.69 10.39
C GLU A 38 -7.70 -0.59 10.70
N LEU A 39 -8.43 0.22 9.92
CA LEU A 39 -9.89 0.32 10.03
C LEU A 39 -10.53 -0.94 9.44
N VAL A 40 -11.19 -1.74 10.28
CA VAL A 40 -11.84 -3.00 9.88
C VAL A 40 -13.31 -2.79 9.55
N LYS A 41 -14.00 -1.99 10.38
CA LYS A 41 -15.44 -1.69 10.23
C LYS A 41 -15.71 -0.26 10.68
N SER A 42 -16.65 0.41 10.01
CA SER A 42 -17.04 1.79 10.34
C SER A 42 -18.57 1.97 10.39
N PRO A 43 -19.32 1.20 11.23
CA PRO A 43 -20.73 1.43 11.43
C PRO A 43 -20.99 2.81 12.07
N GLU A 44 -22.26 3.23 12.11
CA GLU A 44 -22.67 4.58 12.50
C GLU A 44 -22.17 5.03 13.89
N HIS A 45 -22.13 4.10 14.86
CA HIS A 45 -21.87 4.43 16.27
C HIS A 45 -20.50 4.03 16.77
N VAL A 46 -19.93 2.93 16.26
CA VAL A 46 -18.65 2.37 16.75
C VAL A 46 -17.79 1.92 15.60
N HIS A 47 -16.62 2.54 15.43
CA HIS A 47 -15.65 2.04 14.46
C HIS A 47 -14.75 0.99 15.10
N THR A 48 -14.41 -0.03 14.33
CA THR A 48 -13.51 -1.10 14.77
C THR A 48 -12.19 -0.98 14.04
N PHE A 49 -11.12 -0.82 14.79
CA PHE A 49 -9.74 -0.87 14.30
C PHE A 49 -9.05 -2.12 14.80
N ARG A 50 -7.97 -2.50 14.14
CA ARG A 50 -7.08 -3.59 14.55
C ARG A 50 -5.64 -3.16 14.49
N LEU A 51 -4.90 -3.48 15.54
CA LEU A 51 -3.43 -3.39 15.54
C LEU A 51 -2.90 -4.69 14.94
N THR A 52 -2.15 -4.58 13.85
CA THR A 52 -1.54 -5.73 13.17
C THR A 52 -0.03 -5.56 13.13
N PRO A 53 0.76 -6.63 12.97
CA PRO A 53 2.20 -6.49 12.76
C PRO A 53 2.53 -5.51 11.63
N LEU A 54 1.81 -5.59 10.51
CA LEU A 54 2.02 -4.70 9.36
C LEU A 54 1.69 -3.25 9.68
N SER A 55 0.60 -2.97 10.41
CA SER A 55 0.25 -1.60 10.77
C SER A 55 1.30 -0.97 11.69
N ILE A 56 1.84 -1.73 12.65
CA ILE A 56 2.91 -1.29 13.54
C ILE A 56 4.22 -1.07 12.77
N TRP A 57 4.60 -1.98 11.86
CA TRP A 57 5.81 -1.82 11.04
C TRP A 57 5.70 -0.66 10.05
N ASN A 58 4.51 -0.41 9.46
CA ASN A 58 4.25 0.77 8.65
C ASN A 58 4.48 2.06 9.45
N ALA A 59 3.96 2.13 10.67
CA ALA A 59 4.17 3.27 11.55
C ALA A 59 5.65 3.45 11.91
N ARG A 60 6.38 2.36 12.20
CA ARG A 60 7.83 2.40 12.44
C ARG A 60 8.59 2.92 11.21
N ALA A 61 8.26 2.44 10.02
CA ALA A 61 8.86 2.90 8.77
C ALA A 61 8.58 4.38 8.48
N ALA A 62 7.44 4.90 8.96
CA ALA A 62 7.09 6.32 8.91
C ALA A 62 7.76 7.15 10.04
N GLY A 63 8.50 6.53 10.95
CA GLY A 63 9.25 7.20 12.03
C GLY A 63 8.53 7.26 13.36
N LEU A 64 7.31 6.70 13.50
CA LEU A 64 6.58 6.68 14.77
C LEU A 64 7.20 5.67 15.74
N SER A 65 7.56 6.09 16.94
CA SER A 65 8.13 5.19 17.95
C SER A 65 7.06 4.33 18.63
N ALA A 66 7.49 3.18 19.19
CA ALA A 66 6.59 2.33 19.98
C ALA A 66 5.98 3.06 21.19
N GLN A 67 6.78 3.90 21.84
CA GLN A 67 6.35 4.71 22.99
C GLN A 67 5.26 5.72 22.57
N GLN A 68 5.38 6.34 21.41
CA GLN A 68 4.36 7.27 20.88
C GLN A 68 3.06 6.52 20.58
N MET A 69 3.11 5.31 19.98
CA MET A 69 1.91 4.50 19.74
C MET A 69 1.19 4.15 21.05
N VAL A 70 1.94 3.66 22.05
CA VAL A 70 1.41 3.33 23.37
C VAL A 70 0.84 4.58 24.07
N ALA A 71 1.55 5.71 24.02
CA ALA A 71 1.09 6.97 24.59
C ALA A 71 -0.22 7.45 23.95
N SER A 72 -0.33 7.36 22.61
CA SER A 72 -1.56 7.71 21.87
C SER A 72 -2.75 6.84 22.32
N LEU A 73 -2.54 5.52 22.48
CA LEU A 73 -3.60 4.63 22.97
C LEU A 73 -4.02 4.99 24.40
N ARG A 74 -3.07 5.25 25.30
CA ARG A 74 -3.35 5.60 26.70
C ARG A 74 -4.09 6.93 26.83
N ASP A 75 -3.74 7.93 26.03
CA ASP A 75 -4.34 9.27 26.07
C ASP A 75 -5.81 9.27 25.68
N HIS A 76 -6.20 8.36 24.76
CA HIS A 76 -7.57 8.27 24.25
C HIS A 76 -8.37 7.10 24.82
N ALA A 77 -7.76 6.23 25.66
CA ALA A 77 -8.40 5.04 26.20
C ALA A 77 -9.39 5.36 27.33
N ARG A 78 -10.59 4.78 27.26
CA ARG A 78 -11.62 4.85 28.32
C ARG A 78 -11.25 4.01 29.54
N TYR A 79 -10.54 2.91 29.33
CA TYR A 79 -10.08 1.97 30.33
C TYR A 79 -8.55 1.81 30.26
N PRO A 80 -7.89 1.32 31.33
CA PRO A 80 -6.47 1.03 31.28
C PRO A 80 -6.08 0.16 30.08
N LEU A 81 -5.00 0.53 29.40
CA LEU A 81 -4.48 -0.24 28.26
C LEU A 81 -4.09 -1.65 28.72
N PRO A 82 -4.61 -2.73 28.07
CA PRO A 82 -4.20 -4.09 28.41
C PRO A 82 -2.68 -4.28 28.25
N THR A 83 -2.05 -4.85 29.27
CA THR A 83 -0.59 -5.07 29.30
C THR A 83 -0.13 -5.98 28.14
N SER A 84 -0.98 -6.91 27.68
CA SER A 84 -0.71 -7.76 26.53
C SER A 84 -0.52 -6.94 25.25
N VAL A 85 -1.43 -5.98 25.00
CA VAL A 85 -1.39 -5.11 23.81
C VAL A 85 -0.17 -4.19 23.85
N GLU A 86 0.11 -3.58 25.01
CA GLU A 86 1.30 -2.76 25.17
C GLU A 86 2.59 -3.54 24.87
N ARG A 87 2.70 -4.75 25.43
CA ARG A 87 3.87 -5.62 25.23
C ARG A 87 3.98 -6.04 23.77
N GLU A 88 2.87 -6.37 23.13
CA GLU A 88 2.83 -6.73 21.70
C GLU A 88 3.30 -5.57 20.81
N ILE A 89 2.82 -4.34 21.05
CA ILE A 89 3.27 -3.16 20.29
C ILE A 89 4.78 -2.95 20.46
N LEU A 90 5.29 -3.03 21.70
CA LEU A 90 6.72 -2.86 21.99
C LEU A 90 7.56 -3.94 21.29
N ASP A 91 7.15 -5.21 21.35
CA ASP A 91 7.84 -6.32 20.72
C ASP A 91 7.85 -6.18 19.19
N LEU A 92 6.69 -6.00 18.56
CA LEU A 92 6.60 -5.85 17.11
C LEU A 92 7.36 -4.63 16.60
N ALA A 93 7.23 -3.50 17.26
CA ALA A 93 7.92 -2.27 16.87
C ALA A 93 9.45 -2.38 16.97
N THR A 94 9.96 -3.16 17.93
CA THR A 94 11.42 -3.39 18.08
C THR A 94 11.99 -4.32 17.02
N ARG A 95 11.17 -5.15 16.35
CA ARG A 95 11.62 -6.05 15.29
C ARG A 95 11.94 -5.32 13.99
N PHE A 96 11.29 -4.18 13.73
CA PHE A 96 11.59 -3.34 12.58
C PHE A 96 12.96 -2.67 12.73
N GLY A 97 13.80 -2.75 11.68
CA GLY A 97 15.16 -2.20 11.69
C GLY A 97 16.22 -3.11 12.34
N ARG A 98 15.82 -4.28 12.90
CA ARG A 98 16.79 -5.28 13.40
C ARG A 98 17.43 -6.10 12.28
N VAL A 99 16.86 -6.09 11.11
CA VAL A 99 17.42 -6.68 9.89
C VAL A 99 17.55 -5.57 8.85
N VAL A 100 18.73 -5.41 8.30
CA VAL A 100 19.06 -4.38 7.31
C VAL A 100 19.58 -5.06 6.05
N ILE A 101 19.07 -4.65 4.91
CA ILE A 101 19.62 -5.04 3.60
C ILE A 101 20.36 -3.84 3.04
N GLU A 102 21.65 -3.97 2.83
CA GLU A 102 22.50 -2.90 2.29
C GLU A 102 23.37 -3.41 1.12
N ARG A 103 23.92 -2.48 0.35
CA ARG A 103 24.86 -2.80 -0.73
C ARG A 103 26.25 -2.31 -0.36
N ARG A 104 27.23 -3.22 -0.46
CA ARG A 104 28.67 -2.86 -0.35
C ARG A 104 29.38 -3.28 -1.65
N GLY A 105 29.74 -2.29 -2.45
CA GLY A 105 30.20 -2.53 -3.82
C GLY A 105 29.12 -3.25 -4.64
N ASP A 106 29.45 -4.38 -5.25
CA ASP A 106 28.52 -5.18 -6.04
C ASP A 106 27.77 -6.25 -5.22
N THR A 107 28.07 -6.36 -3.92
CA THR A 107 27.52 -7.38 -3.05
C THR A 107 26.34 -6.84 -2.25
N LEU A 108 25.24 -7.60 -2.22
CA LEU A 108 24.10 -7.35 -1.36
C LEU A 108 24.30 -8.10 -0.06
N LEU A 109 24.16 -7.41 1.07
CA LEU A 109 24.34 -7.94 2.41
C LEU A 109 23.03 -7.86 3.19
N CYS A 110 22.80 -8.86 4.02
CA CYS A 110 21.74 -8.91 5.04
C CYS A 110 22.40 -8.95 6.40
N SER A 111 22.26 -7.88 7.18
CA SER A 111 22.85 -7.75 8.51
C SER A 111 21.76 -7.76 9.57
N CYS A 112 21.97 -8.56 10.63
CA CYS A 112 21.07 -8.67 11.77
C CYS A 112 21.64 -7.89 12.98
N SER A 113 20.78 -7.39 13.85
CA SER A 113 21.21 -6.63 15.04
C SER A 113 21.99 -7.47 16.05
N ASP A 114 21.78 -8.79 16.05
CA ASP A 114 22.44 -9.74 16.95
C ASP A 114 22.49 -11.15 16.38
N GLN A 115 23.33 -11.98 16.97
CA GLN A 115 23.57 -13.35 16.55
C GLN A 115 22.33 -14.25 16.67
N ALA A 116 21.46 -14.03 17.66
CA ALA A 116 20.27 -14.86 17.88
C ALA A 116 19.29 -14.73 16.71
N ILE A 117 19.09 -13.49 16.23
CA ILE A 117 18.26 -13.22 15.03
C ILE A 117 18.94 -13.82 13.78
N ALA A 118 20.25 -13.67 13.65
CA ALA A 118 20.99 -14.24 12.52
C ALA A 118 20.83 -15.76 12.45
N GLU A 119 20.96 -16.46 13.58
CA GLU A 119 20.74 -17.90 13.66
C GLU A 119 19.30 -18.31 13.37
N LEU A 120 18.31 -17.55 13.90
CA LEU A 120 16.90 -17.79 13.64
C LEU A 120 16.60 -17.70 12.14
N LEU A 121 17.03 -16.62 11.49
CA LEU A 121 16.76 -16.38 10.07
C LEU A 121 17.53 -17.37 9.15
N HIS A 122 18.75 -17.75 9.52
CA HIS A 122 19.52 -18.73 8.77
C HIS A 122 18.88 -20.12 8.80
N ARG A 123 18.23 -20.50 9.92
CA ARG A 123 17.51 -21.77 10.07
C ARG A 123 16.08 -21.73 9.52
N ASP A 124 15.54 -20.54 9.30
CA ASP A 124 14.21 -20.39 8.71
C ASP A 124 14.20 -20.91 7.28
N ARG A 125 13.22 -21.76 6.93
CA ARG A 125 13.14 -22.41 5.61
C ARG A 125 12.91 -21.40 4.49
N GLY A 126 12.25 -20.28 4.78
CA GLY A 126 11.98 -19.22 3.81
C GLY A 126 13.18 -18.29 3.65
N ALA A 127 13.58 -17.61 4.72
CA ALA A 127 14.65 -16.61 4.68
C ALA A 127 16.03 -17.23 4.42
N GLY A 128 16.35 -18.36 5.07
CA GLY A 128 17.64 -19.03 4.94
C GLY A 128 17.96 -19.48 3.50
N ALA A 129 16.94 -19.81 2.70
CA ALA A 129 17.12 -20.18 1.29
C ALA A 129 17.70 -19.06 0.41
N TYR A 130 17.59 -17.79 0.86
CA TYR A 130 18.06 -16.61 0.12
C TYR A 130 19.35 -16.02 0.69
N LEU A 131 19.80 -16.53 1.84
CA LEU A 131 21.06 -16.17 2.48
C LEU A 131 22.17 -17.09 1.96
N ALA A 132 23.21 -16.51 1.38
CA ALA A 132 24.39 -17.22 0.89
C ALA A 132 25.43 -17.37 2.02
N ASP A 133 26.71 -17.07 1.73
CA ASP A 133 27.79 -17.19 2.68
C ASP A 133 27.58 -16.32 3.93
N ARG A 134 27.81 -16.87 5.09
CA ARG A 134 27.92 -16.12 6.34
C ARG A 134 29.29 -15.44 6.40
N LEU A 135 29.30 -14.10 6.55
CA LEU A 135 30.53 -13.32 6.60
C LEU A 135 31.06 -13.11 8.02
N ASP A 136 30.13 -12.97 8.97
CA ASP A 136 30.41 -12.85 10.40
C ASP A 136 29.22 -13.36 11.22
N ASP A 137 29.22 -13.15 12.54
CA ASP A 137 28.17 -13.64 13.44
C ASP A 137 26.77 -13.11 13.14
N THR A 138 26.66 -12.00 12.43
CA THR A 138 25.40 -11.27 12.20
C THR A 138 25.10 -10.98 10.73
N THR A 139 26.07 -11.19 9.83
CA THR A 139 25.99 -10.72 8.44
C THR A 139 26.09 -11.87 7.44
N PHE A 140 25.20 -11.86 6.47
CA PHE A 140 25.15 -12.81 5.37
C PHE A 140 25.26 -12.09 4.03
N ARG A 141 25.89 -12.75 3.06
CA ARG A 141 25.75 -12.40 1.66
C ARG A 141 24.37 -12.84 1.18
N VAL A 142 23.70 -12.05 0.35
CA VAL A 142 22.41 -12.40 -0.26
C VAL A 142 22.66 -12.92 -1.67
N HIS A 143 21.94 -13.98 -2.05
CA HIS A 143 22.02 -14.50 -3.41
C HIS A 143 21.64 -13.41 -4.45
N PRO A 144 22.28 -13.37 -5.62
CA PRO A 144 21.94 -12.42 -6.68
C PRO A 144 20.46 -12.54 -7.11
N GLY A 145 19.80 -11.40 -7.34
CA GLY A 145 18.45 -11.37 -7.90
C GLY A 145 17.30 -11.70 -6.94
N VAL A 146 17.57 -12.12 -5.70
CA VAL A 146 16.52 -12.58 -4.76
C VAL A 146 16.14 -11.55 -3.68
N ARG A 147 16.60 -10.29 -3.78
CA ARG A 147 16.34 -9.23 -2.78
C ARG A 147 14.88 -9.14 -2.37
N GLY A 148 13.95 -9.16 -3.32
CA GLY A 148 12.52 -9.07 -3.03
C GLY A 148 11.96 -10.34 -2.38
N LEU A 149 12.40 -11.52 -2.81
CA LEU A 149 12.01 -12.80 -2.21
C LEU A 149 12.51 -12.91 -0.77
N LEU A 150 13.75 -12.48 -0.51
CA LEU A 150 14.28 -12.40 0.86
C LEU A 150 13.41 -11.47 1.72
N LYS A 151 13.03 -10.28 1.23
CA LYS A 151 12.15 -9.35 1.97
C LYS A 151 10.80 -9.95 2.31
N GLN A 152 10.18 -10.70 1.38
CA GLN A 152 8.93 -11.42 1.66
C GLN A 152 9.12 -12.47 2.76
N ALA A 153 10.18 -13.26 2.67
CA ALA A 153 10.49 -14.27 3.67
C ALA A 153 10.77 -13.66 5.06
N LEU A 154 11.49 -12.55 5.12
CA LEU A 154 11.75 -11.82 6.36
C LEU A 154 10.48 -11.27 7.00
N VAL A 155 9.55 -10.74 6.21
CA VAL A 155 8.22 -10.31 6.70
C VAL A 155 7.44 -11.51 7.25
N ALA A 156 7.44 -12.65 6.54
CA ALA A 156 6.80 -13.87 7.00
C ALA A 156 7.43 -14.43 8.29
N ALA A 157 8.75 -14.30 8.45
CA ALA A 157 9.48 -14.68 9.67
C ALA A 157 9.27 -13.68 10.83
N GLY A 158 8.56 -12.57 10.60
CA GLY A 158 8.29 -11.55 11.62
C GLY A 158 9.42 -10.53 11.86
N TYR A 159 10.39 -10.45 10.97
CA TYR A 159 11.51 -9.52 11.01
C TYR A 159 11.62 -8.74 9.69
N PRO A 160 10.76 -7.74 9.45
CA PRO A 160 10.81 -6.95 8.24
C PRO A 160 12.13 -6.19 8.11
N ALA A 161 12.77 -6.30 6.96
CA ALA A 161 14.04 -5.64 6.73
C ALA A 161 13.88 -4.13 6.44
N GLU A 162 14.74 -3.31 7.01
CA GLU A 162 15.03 -1.98 6.50
C GLU A 162 15.94 -2.09 5.28
N ASP A 163 15.45 -1.65 4.13
CA ASP A 163 16.13 -1.86 2.85
C ASP A 163 16.88 -0.60 2.41
N LEU A 164 18.17 -0.57 2.67
CA LEU A 164 19.09 0.53 2.37
C LEU A 164 20.03 0.23 1.19
N ALA A 165 19.73 -0.81 0.40
CA ALA A 165 20.59 -1.22 -0.72
C ALA A 165 20.60 -0.26 -1.92
N GLY A 166 19.86 0.85 -1.83
CA GLY A 166 19.75 1.85 -2.90
C GLY A 166 18.98 1.37 -4.13
N TYR A 167 18.96 2.22 -5.14
CA TYR A 167 18.22 2.02 -6.39
C TYR A 167 19.12 2.20 -7.60
N ALA A 168 18.89 1.40 -8.64
CA ALA A 168 19.52 1.64 -9.94
C ALA A 168 18.92 2.89 -10.58
N SER A 169 19.75 3.72 -11.18
CA SER A 169 19.30 4.90 -11.92
C SER A 169 18.55 4.49 -13.19
N GLY A 170 17.46 5.18 -13.47
CA GLY A 170 16.77 5.15 -14.76
C GLY A 170 17.37 6.13 -15.75
N GLY A 171 16.85 6.13 -16.98
CA GLY A 171 17.13 7.21 -17.93
C GLY A 171 16.59 8.54 -17.39
N ALA A 172 17.25 9.65 -17.69
CA ALA A 172 16.75 10.96 -17.30
C ALA A 172 15.43 11.28 -18.02
N LEU A 173 14.48 11.88 -17.30
CA LEU A 173 13.20 12.37 -17.81
C LEU A 173 13.05 13.84 -17.40
N ALA A 174 13.04 14.73 -18.39
CA ALA A 174 12.73 16.13 -18.17
C ALA A 174 11.21 16.29 -17.95
N ILE A 175 10.80 16.41 -16.69
CA ILE A 175 9.41 16.55 -16.31
C ILE A 175 9.26 17.61 -15.22
N ALA A 176 8.28 18.50 -15.39
CA ALA A 176 7.83 19.44 -14.36
C ALA A 176 6.30 19.50 -14.38
N LEU A 177 5.71 19.84 -13.25
CA LEU A 177 4.28 20.18 -13.20
C LEU A 177 4.08 21.58 -13.76
N ARG A 178 2.96 21.79 -14.44
CA ARG A 178 2.55 23.08 -14.99
C ARG A 178 1.75 23.87 -13.95
N ASP A 179 1.81 25.19 -14.01
CA ASP A 179 0.94 26.07 -13.22
C ASP A 179 -0.47 26.23 -13.84
N LYS A 180 -0.61 25.84 -15.12
CA LYS A 180 -1.86 25.87 -15.86
C LYS A 180 -1.98 24.58 -16.68
N THR A 181 -3.20 24.08 -16.78
CA THR A 181 -3.54 22.98 -17.69
C THR A 181 -3.26 23.36 -19.14
N SER A 182 -3.27 22.38 -20.03
CA SER A 182 -3.15 22.62 -21.49
C SER A 182 -4.25 23.55 -22.05
N SER A 183 -5.42 23.61 -21.38
CA SER A 183 -6.51 24.52 -21.70
C SER A 183 -6.40 25.89 -21.05
N GLY A 184 -5.31 26.18 -20.30
CA GLY A 184 -5.07 27.46 -19.66
C GLY A 184 -5.71 27.68 -18.28
N VAL A 185 -6.40 26.67 -17.75
CA VAL A 185 -7.01 26.72 -16.41
C VAL A 185 -5.88 26.62 -15.35
N PRO A 186 -5.88 27.49 -14.30
CA PRO A 186 -4.92 27.37 -13.22
C PRO A 186 -4.94 25.96 -12.59
N PHE A 187 -3.75 25.40 -12.40
CA PHE A 187 -3.56 24.09 -11.80
C PHE A 187 -2.60 24.20 -10.61
N VAL A 188 -3.04 23.75 -9.46
CA VAL A 188 -2.24 23.74 -8.23
C VAL A 188 -2.32 22.36 -7.60
N VAL A 189 -1.17 21.79 -7.29
CA VAL A 189 -1.10 20.56 -6.49
C VAL A 189 -1.52 20.90 -5.07
N ARG A 190 -2.49 20.19 -4.55
CA ARG A 190 -2.98 20.37 -3.19
C ARG A 190 -1.92 19.97 -2.17
N GLU A 191 -1.95 20.61 -1.01
CA GLU A 191 -0.93 20.42 0.03
C GLU A 191 -0.75 18.94 0.41
N TYR A 192 -1.82 18.19 0.65
CA TYR A 192 -1.73 16.76 0.98
C TYR A 192 -1.16 15.90 -0.16
N GLN A 193 -1.39 16.30 -1.44
CA GLN A 193 -0.83 15.59 -2.60
C GLN A 193 0.68 15.80 -2.69
N ARG A 194 1.14 17.04 -2.40
CA ARG A 194 2.56 17.38 -2.32
C ARG A 194 3.24 16.61 -1.19
N GLN A 195 2.65 16.64 0.01
CA GLN A 195 3.14 15.89 1.18
C GLN A 195 3.21 14.37 0.92
N ALA A 196 2.22 13.80 0.23
CA ALA A 196 2.22 12.40 -0.16
C ALA A 196 3.39 12.05 -1.08
N ALA A 197 3.68 12.87 -2.09
CA ALA A 197 4.79 12.66 -3.00
C ALA A 197 6.16 12.83 -2.29
N GLU A 198 6.28 13.83 -1.41
CA GLU A 198 7.50 14.10 -0.62
C GLU A 198 7.77 12.99 0.40
N SER A 199 6.75 12.47 1.09
CA SER A 199 6.89 11.35 2.04
C SER A 199 7.26 10.03 1.35
N PHE A 200 6.89 9.84 0.10
CA PHE A 200 7.42 8.77 -0.74
C PHE A 200 8.89 8.99 -1.09
N PHE A 201 9.25 10.19 -1.55
CA PHE A 201 10.58 10.49 -2.10
C PHE A 201 11.66 10.64 -1.02
N VAL A 202 11.31 11.18 0.16
CA VAL A 202 12.19 11.40 1.32
C VAL A 202 13.51 12.07 0.90
N ALA A 203 13.41 13.20 0.20
CA ALA A 203 14.54 13.97 -0.33
C ALA A 203 15.54 13.14 -1.17
N GLY A 204 15.09 12.06 -1.78
CA GLY A 204 15.92 11.17 -2.61
C GLY A 204 16.81 10.20 -1.84
N SER A 205 16.67 10.12 -0.52
CA SER A 205 17.45 9.22 0.33
C SER A 205 17.18 7.73 0.03
N GLU A 206 18.05 6.85 0.49
CA GLU A 206 17.90 5.39 0.36
C GLU A 206 16.66 4.87 1.12
N ARG A 207 16.20 5.58 2.15
CA ARG A 207 14.98 5.28 2.90
C ARG A 207 13.70 5.66 2.15
N GLY A 208 13.80 6.53 1.14
CA GLY A 208 12.70 6.95 0.27
C GLY A 208 12.61 6.15 -1.02
N GLY A 209 11.67 6.52 -1.89
CA GLY A 209 11.52 5.94 -3.23
C GLY A 209 10.93 4.52 -3.27
N SER A 210 10.41 4.02 -2.14
CA SER A 210 9.71 2.75 -2.04
C SER A 210 8.59 2.87 -1.02
N GLY A 211 7.36 2.61 -1.42
CA GLY A 211 6.22 2.67 -0.51
C GLY A 211 4.87 2.89 -1.19
N VAL A 212 3.84 2.91 -0.35
CA VAL A 212 2.45 3.04 -0.75
C VAL A 212 1.85 4.34 -0.21
N VAL A 213 1.13 5.04 -1.07
CA VAL A 213 0.28 6.19 -0.72
C VAL A 213 -1.17 5.75 -0.76
N VAL A 214 -1.87 5.93 0.35
CA VAL A 214 -3.28 5.59 0.49
C VAL A 214 -4.10 6.87 0.46
N LEU A 215 -4.94 7.03 -0.55
CA LEU A 215 -5.81 8.18 -0.72
C LEU A 215 -7.20 7.76 -1.19
N PRO A 216 -8.28 8.33 -0.66
CA PRO A 216 -9.64 8.01 -1.09
C PRO A 216 -9.87 8.17 -2.59
N CYS A 217 -10.93 7.54 -3.10
CA CYS A 217 -11.39 7.79 -4.47
C CYS A 217 -11.70 9.29 -4.66
N GLY A 218 -11.30 9.84 -5.81
CA GLY A 218 -11.48 11.27 -6.10
C GLY A 218 -10.43 12.22 -5.47
N ALA A 219 -9.56 11.74 -4.59
CA ALA A 219 -8.51 12.56 -3.97
C ALA A 219 -7.34 12.91 -4.92
N GLY A 220 -7.35 12.42 -6.15
CA GLY A 220 -6.31 12.73 -7.14
C GLY A 220 -5.03 11.93 -6.98
N LYS A 221 -5.13 10.62 -6.76
CA LYS A 221 -3.98 9.68 -6.73
C LYS A 221 -3.04 9.87 -7.94
N THR A 222 -3.61 10.08 -9.13
CA THR A 222 -2.84 10.33 -10.35
C THR A 222 -1.95 11.57 -10.20
N ILE A 223 -2.45 12.67 -9.60
CA ILE A 223 -1.66 13.89 -9.36
C ILE A 223 -0.48 13.62 -8.42
N VAL A 224 -0.67 12.80 -7.39
CA VAL A 224 0.44 12.37 -6.52
C VAL A 224 1.48 11.58 -7.32
N GLY A 225 1.03 10.70 -8.23
CA GLY A 225 1.93 10.00 -9.15
C GLY A 225 2.72 10.94 -10.05
N LEU A 226 2.08 11.98 -10.63
CA LEU A 226 2.77 13.00 -11.43
C LEU A 226 3.79 13.79 -10.58
N ALA A 227 3.43 14.19 -9.37
CA ALA A 227 4.33 14.87 -8.44
C ALA A 227 5.53 13.99 -8.07
N ALA A 228 5.31 12.69 -7.82
CA ALA A 228 6.40 11.75 -7.56
C ALA A 228 7.33 11.57 -8.80
N MET A 229 6.77 11.54 -10.00
CA MET A 229 7.56 11.51 -11.24
C MET A 229 8.46 12.74 -11.38
N THR A 230 7.97 13.93 -11.04
CA THR A 230 8.79 15.16 -11.09
C THR A 230 9.89 15.16 -10.04
N LEU A 231 9.64 14.64 -8.84
CA LEU A 231 10.67 14.51 -7.80
C LEU A 231 11.77 13.50 -8.19
N VAL A 232 11.39 12.42 -8.88
CA VAL A 232 12.33 11.39 -9.31
C VAL A 232 13.09 11.79 -10.59
N GLY A 233 12.43 12.44 -11.56
CA GLY A 233 13.03 12.93 -12.80
C GLY A 233 13.65 11.83 -13.69
N GLN A 234 13.07 10.63 -13.69
CA GLN A 234 13.61 9.47 -14.42
C GLN A 234 12.51 8.73 -15.19
N THR A 235 12.95 7.92 -16.17
CA THR A 235 12.05 7.03 -16.93
C THR A 235 11.09 6.28 -16.03
N THR A 236 9.82 6.32 -16.39
CA THR A 236 8.73 5.83 -15.53
C THR A 236 7.86 4.82 -16.25
N LEU A 237 7.61 3.69 -15.59
CA LEU A 237 6.62 2.69 -15.97
C LEU A 237 5.40 2.82 -15.07
N VAL A 238 4.20 3.02 -15.65
CA VAL A 238 2.94 3.10 -14.92
C VAL A 238 2.08 1.89 -15.25
N LEU A 239 1.71 1.13 -14.22
CA LEU A 239 0.85 -0.05 -14.31
C LEU A 239 -0.54 0.30 -13.78
N THR A 240 -1.55 0.04 -14.58
CA THR A 240 -2.95 0.36 -14.27
C THR A 240 -3.86 -0.87 -14.38
N THR A 241 -5.10 -0.72 -13.91
CA THR A 241 -6.09 -1.81 -13.91
C THR A 241 -6.87 -1.93 -15.23
N SER A 242 -6.86 -0.91 -16.09
CA SER A 242 -7.70 -0.88 -17.28
C SER A 242 -7.16 0.07 -18.37
N LEU A 243 -7.61 -0.12 -19.61
CA LEU A 243 -7.32 0.80 -20.73
C LEU A 243 -7.89 2.21 -20.46
N THR A 244 -9.01 2.31 -19.75
CA THR A 244 -9.58 3.61 -19.37
C THR A 244 -8.62 4.36 -18.44
N ALA A 245 -8.00 3.66 -17.49
CA ALA A 245 -7.01 4.24 -16.61
C ALA A 245 -5.74 4.65 -17.39
N VAL A 246 -5.27 3.85 -18.35
CA VAL A 246 -4.16 4.23 -19.27
C VAL A 246 -4.47 5.55 -19.96
N LYS A 247 -5.68 5.68 -20.57
CA LYS A 247 -6.11 6.91 -21.25
C LYS A 247 -6.22 8.10 -20.28
N GLN A 248 -6.66 7.86 -19.05
CA GLN A 248 -6.70 8.89 -18.01
C GLN A 248 -5.30 9.36 -17.65
N TRP A 249 -4.37 8.45 -17.37
CA TRP A 249 -2.97 8.79 -17.06
C TRP A 249 -2.32 9.59 -18.20
N ARG A 250 -2.51 9.15 -19.44
CA ARG A 250 -2.00 9.86 -20.62
C ARG A 250 -2.53 11.30 -20.69
N ARG A 251 -3.85 11.47 -20.52
CA ARG A 251 -4.50 12.79 -20.52
C ARG A 251 -3.94 13.68 -19.41
N GLU A 252 -3.82 13.16 -18.18
CA GLU A 252 -3.31 13.91 -17.04
C GLU A 252 -1.83 14.32 -17.24
N LEU A 253 -0.99 13.42 -17.78
CA LEU A 253 0.39 13.72 -18.14
C LEU A 253 0.49 14.87 -19.15
N CYS A 254 -0.23 14.77 -20.27
CA CYS A 254 -0.22 15.79 -21.32
C CYS A 254 -0.78 17.14 -20.82
N ASP A 255 -1.78 17.12 -19.95
CA ASP A 255 -2.47 18.30 -19.47
C ASP A 255 -1.69 19.05 -18.40
N LYS A 256 -1.08 18.33 -17.47
CA LYS A 256 -0.54 18.90 -16.22
C LYS A 256 0.98 18.84 -16.09
N THR A 257 1.68 18.24 -17.05
CA THR A 257 3.14 18.16 -17.03
C THR A 257 3.77 18.68 -18.31
N THR A 258 5.08 18.92 -18.27
CA THR A 258 5.86 19.33 -19.43
C THR A 258 6.30 18.19 -20.34
N VAL A 259 5.94 16.94 -20.02
CA VAL A 259 6.28 15.76 -20.83
C VAL A 259 5.64 15.89 -22.22
N LEU A 260 6.41 15.66 -23.25
CA LEU A 260 5.92 15.71 -24.64
C LEU A 260 5.02 14.48 -24.92
N PRO A 261 3.92 14.63 -25.70
CA PRO A 261 3.05 13.50 -26.06
C PRO A 261 3.79 12.32 -26.70
N ASN A 262 4.89 12.57 -27.42
CA ASN A 262 5.72 11.55 -28.07
C ASN A 262 6.62 10.78 -27.06
N ASP A 263 6.87 11.32 -25.89
CA ASP A 263 7.61 10.64 -24.83
C ASP A 263 6.71 9.72 -23.97
N ILE A 264 5.39 9.75 -24.22
CA ILE A 264 4.39 8.93 -23.54
C ILE A 264 3.96 7.78 -24.45
N ALA A 265 4.46 6.60 -24.18
CA ALA A 265 4.15 5.38 -24.90
C ALA A 265 3.03 4.56 -24.22
N GLU A 266 2.31 3.77 -24.99
CA GLU A 266 1.30 2.84 -24.49
C GLU A 266 1.70 1.40 -24.84
N TYR A 267 1.81 0.55 -23.82
CA TYR A 267 2.06 -0.87 -23.97
C TYR A 267 0.81 -1.65 -23.54
N THR A 268 -0.07 -1.92 -24.52
CA THR A 268 -1.41 -2.47 -24.31
C THR A 268 -1.68 -3.63 -25.28
N GLY A 269 -2.91 -4.12 -25.34
CA GLY A 269 -3.34 -5.11 -26.33
C GLY A 269 -3.22 -4.58 -27.78
N GLU A 270 -3.42 -3.29 -27.99
CA GLU A 270 -3.45 -2.64 -29.31
C GLU A 270 -2.08 -2.11 -29.74
N ARG A 271 -1.26 -1.64 -28.78
CA ARG A 271 0.05 -1.03 -29.01
C ARG A 271 1.10 -1.70 -28.13
N LYS A 272 2.34 -1.77 -28.61
CA LYS A 272 3.48 -2.35 -27.91
C LYS A 272 4.66 -1.38 -27.84
N ASP A 273 4.36 -0.07 -27.78
CA ASP A 273 5.37 0.96 -27.79
C ASP A 273 5.97 1.13 -26.39
N THR A 274 7.27 1.45 -26.34
CA THR A 274 8.00 1.83 -25.12
C THR A 274 8.62 3.20 -25.30
N GLY A 275 8.63 3.99 -24.24
CA GLY A 275 9.17 5.35 -24.24
C GLY A 275 9.59 5.78 -22.85
N PRO A 276 10.10 7.01 -22.67
CA PRO A 276 10.52 7.53 -21.36
C PRO A 276 9.45 7.41 -20.28
N VAL A 277 8.18 7.59 -20.65
CA VAL A 277 7.01 7.27 -19.83
C VAL A 277 6.22 6.20 -20.57
N THR A 278 6.06 5.03 -20.00
CA THR A 278 5.28 3.94 -20.59
C THR A 278 4.11 3.58 -19.69
N LEU A 279 2.92 3.58 -20.28
CA LEU A 279 1.66 3.24 -19.61
C LEU A 279 1.22 1.84 -20.03
N THR A 280 0.87 0.99 -19.06
CA THR A 280 0.46 -0.39 -19.34
C THR A 280 -0.65 -0.84 -18.39
N THR A 281 -1.22 -2.02 -18.63
CA THR A 281 -2.22 -2.62 -17.75
C THR A 281 -1.72 -3.91 -17.12
N TYR A 282 -2.26 -4.26 -15.95
CA TYR A 282 -1.97 -5.56 -15.33
C TYR A 282 -2.40 -6.73 -16.22
N GLN A 283 -3.50 -6.58 -16.98
CA GLN A 283 -4.02 -7.63 -17.87
C GLN A 283 -3.02 -8.01 -18.95
N ILE A 284 -2.39 -7.02 -19.63
CA ILE A 284 -1.42 -7.36 -20.67
C ILE A 284 -0.18 -8.04 -20.07
N LEU A 285 0.28 -7.61 -18.90
CA LEU A 285 1.44 -8.21 -18.24
C LEU A 285 1.17 -9.65 -17.79
N THR A 286 -0.09 -9.98 -17.49
CA THR A 286 -0.51 -11.32 -17.07
C THR A 286 -1.15 -12.14 -18.21
N TRP A 287 -1.12 -11.61 -19.43
CA TRP A 287 -1.58 -12.35 -20.59
C TRP A 287 -0.59 -13.45 -20.96
N ARG A 288 -1.12 -14.61 -21.36
CA ARG A 288 -0.36 -15.73 -21.89
C ARG A 288 -1.23 -16.52 -22.85
N SER A 289 -0.60 -17.13 -23.86
CA SER A 289 -1.29 -17.93 -24.86
C SER A 289 -1.75 -19.28 -24.32
N ASP A 290 -1.03 -19.82 -23.32
CA ASP A 290 -1.30 -21.08 -22.67
C ASP A 290 -1.34 -20.91 -21.15
N ARG A 291 -2.18 -21.71 -20.46
CA ARG A 291 -2.32 -21.66 -18.98
C ARG A 291 -1.04 -22.01 -18.24
N GLU A 292 -0.17 -22.83 -18.83
CA GLU A 292 1.13 -23.26 -18.25
C GLU A 292 2.31 -22.45 -18.80
N GLY A 293 2.06 -21.60 -19.82
CA GLY A 293 3.08 -20.81 -20.50
C GLY A 293 3.64 -19.66 -19.67
N GLU A 294 4.77 -19.13 -20.09
CA GLU A 294 5.37 -17.92 -19.53
C GLU A 294 4.53 -16.68 -19.81
N PHE A 295 4.77 -15.60 -19.05
CA PHE A 295 4.16 -14.29 -19.23
C PHE A 295 5.07 -13.40 -20.11
N PRO A 296 4.93 -13.41 -21.43
CA PRO A 296 5.90 -12.81 -22.35
C PRO A 296 6.03 -11.29 -22.13
N HIS A 297 4.97 -10.64 -21.69
CA HIS A 297 4.95 -9.19 -21.47
C HIS A 297 5.61 -8.73 -20.17
N LEU A 298 5.98 -9.63 -19.24
CA LEU A 298 6.78 -9.26 -18.06
C LEU A 298 8.20 -8.78 -18.44
N GLN A 299 8.68 -9.14 -19.63
CA GLN A 299 9.94 -8.58 -20.18
C GLN A 299 9.93 -7.05 -20.24
N LEU A 300 8.77 -6.38 -20.25
CA LEU A 300 8.65 -4.92 -20.19
C LEU A 300 9.39 -4.32 -18.98
N PHE A 301 9.43 -5.03 -17.86
CA PHE A 301 10.20 -4.57 -16.69
C PHE A 301 11.70 -4.46 -16.93
N ARG A 302 12.23 -5.14 -17.96
CA ARG A 302 13.64 -5.15 -18.37
C ARG A 302 13.88 -4.43 -19.69
N ALA A 303 12.84 -3.93 -20.36
CA ALA A 303 12.93 -3.33 -21.70
C ALA A 303 13.81 -2.07 -21.73
N GLN A 304 13.92 -1.35 -20.61
CA GLN A 304 14.80 -0.19 -20.45
C GLN A 304 15.12 0.03 -18.94
N PRO A 305 16.11 0.89 -18.63
CA PRO A 305 16.45 1.22 -17.25
C PRO A 305 15.37 2.13 -16.63
N TRP A 306 14.30 1.54 -16.13
CA TRP A 306 13.26 2.26 -15.38
C TRP A 306 13.84 2.85 -14.09
N GLY A 307 13.61 4.13 -13.82
CA GLY A 307 13.95 4.77 -12.55
C GLY A 307 12.82 4.70 -11.55
N LEU A 308 11.56 4.73 -12.04
CA LEU A 308 10.35 4.65 -11.22
C LEU A 308 9.35 3.68 -11.83
N ILE A 309 8.70 2.89 -10.97
CA ILE A 309 7.53 2.07 -11.34
C ILE A 309 6.38 2.47 -10.45
N ILE A 310 5.27 2.88 -11.05
CA ILE A 310 4.03 3.25 -10.36
C ILE A 310 3.02 2.13 -10.54
N TYR A 311 2.48 1.65 -9.42
CA TYR A 311 1.42 0.64 -9.37
C TYR A 311 0.12 1.33 -8.96
N ASP A 312 -0.73 1.63 -9.95
CA ASP A 312 -2.04 2.23 -9.70
C ASP A 312 -3.02 1.12 -9.25
N GLU A 313 -3.78 1.40 -8.17
CA GLU A 313 -4.60 0.42 -7.44
C GLU A 313 -3.78 -0.82 -7.03
N VAL A 314 -2.67 -0.59 -6.32
CA VAL A 314 -1.68 -1.62 -5.96
C VAL A 314 -2.26 -2.82 -5.20
N HIS A 315 -3.40 -2.66 -4.53
CA HIS A 315 -4.11 -3.75 -3.85
C HIS A 315 -4.62 -4.82 -4.83
N LEU A 316 -4.80 -4.49 -6.12
CA LEU A 316 -5.19 -5.42 -7.19
C LEU A 316 -4.01 -6.07 -7.93
N LEU A 317 -2.78 -5.89 -7.44
CA LEU A 317 -1.57 -6.37 -8.10
C LEU A 317 -1.60 -7.91 -8.24
N PRO A 318 -1.56 -8.46 -9.48
CA PRO A 318 -1.62 -9.91 -9.70
C PRO A 318 -0.34 -10.64 -9.27
N ALA A 319 -0.45 -11.90 -8.83
CA ALA A 319 0.68 -12.70 -8.35
C ALA A 319 1.87 -12.81 -9.35
N PRO A 320 1.68 -12.93 -10.69
CA PRO A 320 2.82 -12.91 -11.62
C PRO A 320 3.57 -11.57 -11.63
N VAL A 321 2.85 -10.44 -11.49
CA VAL A 321 3.45 -9.10 -11.41
C VAL A 321 4.19 -8.93 -10.09
N PHE A 322 3.70 -9.50 -8.98
CA PHE A 322 4.44 -9.55 -7.72
C PHE A 322 5.80 -10.23 -7.87
N ARG A 323 5.87 -11.37 -8.56
CA ARG A 323 7.14 -12.07 -8.80
C ARG A 323 8.11 -11.21 -9.59
N ALA A 324 7.66 -10.60 -10.69
CA ALA A 324 8.48 -9.67 -11.46
C ALA A 324 8.93 -8.46 -10.63
N THR A 325 8.07 -7.92 -9.78
CA THR A 325 8.44 -6.84 -8.83
C THR A 325 9.52 -7.28 -7.85
N ALA A 326 9.50 -8.53 -7.39
CA ALA A 326 10.54 -9.07 -6.53
C ALA A 326 11.92 -9.10 -7.20
N GLU A 327 11.97 -9.40 -8.51
CA GLU A 327 13.22 -9.40 -9.28
C GLU A 327 13.80 -8.00 -9.51
N ILE A 328 12.94 -6.97 -9.61
CA ILE A 328 13.34 -5.60 -9.93
C ILE A 328 13.43 -4.67 -8.71
N GLN A 329 13.76 -5.20 -7.54
CA GLN A 329 13.83 -4.44 -6.28
C GLN A 329 14.80 -3.25 -6.31
N ALA A 330 15.70 -3.18 -7.30
CA ALA A 330 16.61 -2.06 -7.49
C ALA A 330 15.96 -0.79 -8.07
N ARG A 331 14.66 -0.78 -8.39
CA ARG A 331 13.92 0.39 -8.90
C ARG A 331 13.10 1.05 -7.79
N ARG A 332 12.86 2.38 -7.92
CA ARG A 332 11.87 3.05 -7.06
C ARG A 332 10.48 2.54 -7.39
N ARG A 333 9.64 2.34 -6.38
CA ARG A 333 8.32 1.73 -6.51
C ARG A 333 7.30 2.48 -5.69
N LEU A 334 6.33 3.09 -6.37
CA LEU A 334 5.21 3.81 -5.76
C LEU A 334 3.93 3.01 -5.96
N GLY A 335 3.31 2.56 -4.89
CA GLY A 335 1.95 2.04 -4.90
C GLY A 335 0.94 3.15 -4.62
N LEU A 336 -0.09 3.25 -5.43
CA LEU A 336 -1.23 4.15 -5.21
C LEU A 336 -2.48 3.31 -4.99
N THR A 337 -3.27 3.62 -3.96
CA THR A 337 -4.50 2.87 -3.69
C THR A 337 -5.49 3.68 -2.86
N ALA A 338 -6.75 3.30 -2.89
CA ALA A 338 -7.75 3.80 -1.95
C ALA A 338 -7.76 3.01 -0.64
N THR A 339 -7.37 1.74 -0.68
CA THR A 339 -7.30 0.85 0.47
C THR A 339 -6.08 -0.06 0.36
N LEU A 340 -5.47 -0.45 1.47
CA LEU A 340 -4.40 -1.46 1.48
C LEU A 340 -4.92 -2.89 1.70
N VAL A 341 -6.21 -3.04 1.99
CA VAL A 341 -6.82 -4.35 2.22
C VAL A 341 -6.89 -5.13 0.91
N ARG A 342 -6.40 -6.35 0.92
CA ARG A 342 -6.45 -7.29 -0.21
C ARG A 342 -7.42 -8.43 0.09
N GLU A 343 -8.15 -8.88 -0.92
CA GLU A 343 -9.09 -10.00 -0.79
C GLU A 343 -8.38 -11.34 -0.50
N ASP A 344 -7.11 -11.46 -0.88
CA ASP A 344 -6.28 -12.66 -0.69
C ASP A 344 -5.46 -12.65 0.61
N GLY A 345 -5.56 -11.60 1.43
CA GLY A 345 -4.83 -11.45 2.71
C GLY A 345 -3.31 -11.32 2.56
N ARG A 346 -2.82 -10.90 1.37
CA ARG A 346 -1.39 -10.80 1.06
C ARG A 346 -0.85 -9.38 1.12
N GLU A 347 -1.34 -8.57 2.06
CA GLU A 347 -0.86 -7.20 2.30
C GLU A 347 0.64 -7.18 2.64
N GLY A 348 1.15 -8.24 3.29
CA GLY A 348 2.57 -8.42 3.57
C GLY A 348 3.46 -8.43 2.32
N ASP A 349 2.96 -8.92 1.19
CA ASP A 349 3.68 -8.89 -0.07
C ASP A 349 3.81 -7.46 -0.61
N VAL A 350 2.76 -6.63 -0.48
CA VAL A 350 2.81 -5.21 -0.87
C VAL A 350 3.84 -4.48 -0.02
N PHE A 351 3.83 -4.69 1.29
CA PHE A 351 4.82 -4.12 2.20
C PHE A 351 6.25 -4.53 1.82
N ALA A 352 6.49 -5.81 1.57
CA ALA A 352 7.82 -6.33 1.25
C ALA A 352 8.34 -5.86 -0.11
N LEU A 353 7.50 -5.87 -1.15
CA LEU A 353 7.92 -5.69 -2.54
C LEU A 353 7.77 -4.26 -3.06
N VAL A 354 6.69 -3.58 -2.69
CA VAL A 354 6.47 -2.17 -3.08
C VAL A 354 7.03 -1.25 -2.00
N GLY A 355 6.78 -1.55 -0.74
CA GLY A 355 7.30 -0.83 0.40
C GLY A 355 6.21 -0.48 1.43
N PRO A 356 6.61 0.16 2.54
CA PRO A 356 5.69 0.52 3.61
C PRO A 356 4.69 1.59 3.19
N LYS A 357 3.60 1.71 3.94
CA LYS A 357 2.68 2.83 3.83
C LYS A 357 3.41 4.13 4.21
N ARG A 358 3.59 5.03 3.26
CA ARG A 358 4.31 6.30 3.43
C ARG A 358 3.38 7.44 3.79
N PHE A 359 2.14 7.38 3.30
CA PHE A 359 1.18 8.44 3.50
C PHE A 359 -0.24 7.89 3.46
N ASP A 360 -1.11 8.45 4.28
CA ASP A 360 -2.51 8.08 4.37
C ASP A 360 -3.32 9.31 4.82
N VAL A 361 -4.43 9.60 4.14
CA VAL A 361 -5.36 10.66 4.55
C VAL A 361 -6.76 10.06 4.67
N PRO A 362 -7.37 10.15 5.85
CA PRO A 362 -8.74 9.72 6.05
C PRO A 362 -9.71 10.46 5.12
N TRP A 363 -10.68 9.74 4.56
CA TRP A 363 -11.69 10.29 3.67
C TRP A 363 -12.42 11.50 4.27
N ARG A 364 -12.77 11.46 5.55
CA ARG A 364 -13.48 12.55 6.26
C ARG A 364 -12.68 13.84 6.33
N ASP A 365 -11.36 13.78 6.37
CA ASP A 365 -10.53 14.99 6.44
C ASP A 365 -10.55 15.73 5.10
N LEU A 366 -10.56 14.99 4.00
CA LEU A 366 -10.68 15.56 2.65
C LEU A 366 -12.12 16.06 2.36
N GLU A 367 -13.12 15.35 2.88
CA GLU A 367 -14.52 15.76 2.79
C GLU A 367 -14.77 17.07 3.54
N ARG A 368 -14.29 17.22 4.78
CA ARG A 368 -14.38 18.47 5.57
C ARG A 368 -13.75 19.65 4.86
N GLN A 369 -12.68 19.42 4.11
CA GLN A 369 -12.00 20.44 3.30
C GLN A 369 -12.65 20.63 1.92
N SER A 370 -13.76 19.96 1.63
CA SER A 370 -14.46 19.99 0.34
C SER A 370 -13.57 19.60 -0.86
N TRP A 371 -12.54 18.78 -0.61
CA TRP A 371 -11.65 18.26 -1.66
C TRP A 371 -12.21 17.05 -2.40
N ILE A 372 -13.10 16.32 -1.75
CA ILE A 372 -13.85 15.20 -2.32
C ILE A 372 -15.34 15.40 -2.02
N ALA A 373 -16.19 14.77 -2.83
CA ALA A 373 -17.62 14.82 -2.63
C ALA A 373 -18.01 14.20 -1.28
N SER A 374 -19.02 14.79 -0.62
CA SER A 374 -19.65 14.15 0.51
C SER A 374 -20.39 12.90 0.07
N ALA A 375 -20.30 11.81 0.86
CA ALA A 375 -21.07 10.62 0.64
C ALA A 375 -22.15 10.48 1.71
N SER A 376 -23.37 10.22 1.26
CA SER A 376 -24.45 9.75 2.11
C SER A 376 -24.58 8.25 1.90
N CYS A 377 -24.42 7.48 2.98
CA CYS A 377 -24.59 6.03 2.93
C CYS A 377 -25.93 5.70 3.62
N ILE A 378 -26.83 5.10 2.85
CA ILE A 378 -28.13 4.64 3.35
C ILE A 378 -28.09 3.12 3.39
N GLU A 379 -28.22 2.53 4.58
CA GLU A 379 -28.38 1.09 4.75
C GLU A 379 -29.86 0.72 4.58
N GLU A 380 -30.16 -0.03 3.54
CA GLU A 380 -31.51 -0.58 3.32
C GLU A 380 -31.47 -2.09 3.57
N ARG A 381 -32.15 -2.54 4.63
CA ARG A 381 -32.23 -3.96 5.01
C ARG A 381 -33.38 -4.63 4.27
N ILE A 382 -33.02 -5.50 3.34
CA ILE A 382 -33.99 -6.25 2.55
C ILE A 382 -34.18 -7.63 3.17
N PRO A 383 -35.39 -7.99 3.63
CA PRO A 383 -35.67 -9.28 4.25
C PRO A 383 -35.57 -10.41 3.22
N MET A 384 -34.99 -11.52 3.64
CA MET A 384 -34.91 -12.75 2.86
C MET A 384 -35.97 -13.72 3.39
N SER A 385 -36.70 -14.43 2.51
CA SER A 385 -37.66 -15.44 2.92
C SER A 385 -37.01 -16.54 3.76
N SER A 386 -37.78 -17.22 4.64
CA SER A 386 -37.22 -18.29 5.49
C SER A 386 -36.58 -19.40 4.67
N ARG A 387 -37.12 -19.74 3.51
CA ARG A 387 -36.57 -20.74 2.59
C ARG A 387 -35.22 -20.29 2.04
N MET A 388 -35.14 -19.08 1.50
CA MET A 388 -33.88 -18.53 0.94
C MET A 388 -32.82 -18.36 2.03
N ARG A 389 -33.20 -18.01 3.25
CA ARG A 389 -32.28 -17.88 4.38
C ARG A 389 -31.65 -19.22 4.76
N MET A 390 -32.41 -20.31 4.65
CA MET A 390 -31.91 -21.67 4.89
C MET A 390 -30.96 -22.11 3.74
N GLU A 391 -31.36 -21.86 2.49
CA GLU A 391 -30.48 -22.11 1.32
C GLU A 391 -29.17 -21.31 1.40
N TYR A 392 -29.24 -20.04 1.79
CA TYR A 392 -28.09 -19.19 1.99
C TYR A 392 -27.14 -19.70 3.08
N ALA A 393 -27.69 -20.16 4.21
CA ALA A 393 -26.90 -20.67 5.34
C ALA A 393 -26.16 -21.96 5.03
N LEU A 394 -26.68 -22.80 4.12
CA LEU A 394 -26.09 -24.07 3.72
C LEU A 394 -25.18 -23.95 2.49
N ALA A 395 -25.20 -22.84 1.79
CA ALA A 395 -24.46 -22.63 0.53
C ALA A 395 -22.99 -22.23 0.77
N ASP A 396 -22.12 -22.58 -0.18
CA ASP A 396 -20.76 -22.03 -0.24
C ASP A 396 -20.77 -20.52 -0.54
N ARG A 397 -19.63 -19.84 -0.28
CA ARG A 397 -19.51 -18.38 -0.38
C ARG A 397 -19.92 -17.81 -1.75
N ARG A 398 -19.65 -18.53 -2.84
CA ARG A 398 -20.00 -18.10 -4.20
C ARG A 398 -21.50 -18.22 -4.45
N SER A 399 -22.12 -19.33 -4.01
CA SER A 399 -23.55 -19.58 -4.07
C SER A 399 -24.33 -18.66 -3.17
N GLN A 400 -23.82 -18.30 -1.98
CA GLN A 400 -24.40 -17.31 -1.09
C GLN A 400 -24.60 -15.95 -1.78
N PHE A 401 -23.59 -15.49 -2.52
CA PHE A 401 -23.67 -14.23 -3.27
C PHE A 401 -24.79 -14.27 -4.32
N ARG A 402 -24.90 -15.38 -5.06
CA ARG A 402 -25.96 -15.58 -6.05
C ARG A 402 -27.34 -15.59 -5.41
N ILE A 403 -27.55 -16.37 -4.35
CA ILE A 403 -28.83 -16.45 -3.63
C ILE A 403 -29.24 -15.07 -3.11
N ALA A 404 -28.32 -14.30 -2.55
CA ALA A 404 -28.60 -12.95 -2.09
C ALA A 404 -28.97 -12.01 -3.25
N ALA A 405 -28.30 -12.10 -4.41
CA ALA A 405 -28.55 -11.28 -5.58
C ALA A 405 -29.90 -11.59 -6.27
N GLU A 406 -30.35 -12.84 -6.18
CA GLU A 406 -31.63 -13.32 -6.73
C GLU A 406 -32.84 -13.07 -5.79
N ASN A 407 -32.63 -12.44 -4.63
CA ASN A 407 -33.71 -12.13 -3.69
C ASN A 407 -34.76 -11.19 -4.32
N PRO A 408 -36.04 -11.61 -4.51
CA PRO A 408 -37.03 -10.83 -5.24
C PRO A 408 -37.23 -9.39 -4.73
N PRO A 409 -37.30 -9.12 -3.42
CA PRO A 409 -37.38 -7.75 -2.92
C PRO A 409 -36.21 -6.85 -3.31
N LEU A 410 -35.00 -7.42 -3.52
CA LEU A 410 -33.83 -6.66 -3.99
C LEU A 410 -34.03 -6.18 -5.44
N LEU A 411 -34.65 -6.99 -6.28
CA LEU A 411 -34.96 -6.63 -7.67
C LEU A 411 -35.96 -5.47 -7.72
N HIS A 412 -36.96 -5.46 -6.85
CA HIS A 412 -37.94 -4.37 -6.75
C HIS A 412 -37.32 -3.06 -6.21
N ALA A 413 -36.44 -3.13 -5.23
CA ALA A 413 -35.75 -1.96 -4.67
C ALA A 413 -34.84 -1.26 -5.72
N ARG A 414 -34.29 -1.99 -6.70
CA ARG A 414 -33.49 -1.44 -7.81
C ARG A 414 -34.30 -0.70 -8.87
N VAL A 415 -35.59 -1.01 -9.01
CA VAL A 415 -36.48 -0.41 -10.04
C VAL A 415 -37.14 0.88 -9.53
N ALA A 416 -37.17 1.10 -8.21
CA ALA A 416 -37.78 2.27 -7.58
C ALA A 416 -36.82 3.47 -7.39
N ARG A 417 -35.61 3.40 -7.90
CA ARG A 417 -34.59 4.47 -7.97
C ARG A 417 -34.23 4.73 -9.42
#